data_73990409e2524c512c8ddb9849802cc7
#
_entry.id   73990409e2524c512c8ddb9849802cc7
#
_cell.length_a   1.000
_cell.length_b   1.000
_cell.length_c   1.000
_cell.angle_alpha   90.00
_cell.angle_beta   90.00
_cell.angle_gamma   90.00
#
_symmetry.space_group_name_H-M   'P 1'
#
loop_
_entity.id
_entity.type
_entity.pdbx_description
1 polymer ?
#
loop_
_entity_poly.entity_id
_entity_poly.type
_entity_poly.pdbx_seq_one_letter_code
_entity_poly.pdbx_strand_id
1 'polypeptide(L)' 'MRNVTYAIVEEKYTLGNESRVSYGIAAFSDVTENGTATIVASIHDITSNKEDLGKLIDDCNRLKLSTVHLPNIVEDFLSN' A
#
# COMPACT_ATOMS: atom_id res chain seq x y z
N MET A 1 19.88 8.56 2.81
CA MET A 1 19.00 7.53 2.28
C MET A 1 17.59 7.76 2.80
N ARG A 2 16.62 7.81 1.92
CA ARG A 2 15.24 8.07 2.34
C ARG A 2 14.60 6.78 2.84
N ASN A 3 13.99 6.86 3.99
CA ASN A 3 13.16 5.78 4.48
C ASN A 3 11.75 5.95 3.94
N VAL A 4 11.14 4.85 3.60
CA VAL A 4 9.78 4.82 3.10
C VAL A 4 8.95 3.95 4.02
N THR A 5 7.78 4.43 4.39
CA THR A 5 6.84 3.67 5.20
C THR A 5 5.64 3.29 4.35
N TYR A 6 5.28 2.04 4.39
CA TYR A 6 4.12 1.52 3.67
C TYR A 6 2.91 1.46 4.60
N ALA A 7 1.76 1.83 4.06
CA ALA A 7 0.52 1.80 4.82
C ALA A 7 -0.61 1.27 3.94
N ILE A 8 -1.61 0.70 4.59
CA ILE A 8 -2.79 0.22 3.89
C ILE A 8 -3.72 1.39 3.58
N VAL A 9 -4.33 1.37 2.40
CA VAL A 9 -5.33 2.35 2.00
C VAL A 9 -6.65 1.61 1.84
N GLU A 10 -7.69 2.08 2.52
CA GLU A 10 -9.03 1.52 2.39
C GLU A 10 -9.85 2.41 1.48
N GLU A 11 -10.51 1.80 0.51
CA GLU A 11 -11.40 2.50 -0.39
C GLU A 11 -12.77 1.85 -0.35
N LYS A 12 -13.80 2.67 -0.22
CA LYS A 12 -15.18 2.20 -0.23
C LYS A 12 -15.83 2.66 -1.53
N TYR A 13 -16.55 1.74 -2.17
CA TYR A 13 -17.24 2.06 -3.39
C TYR A 13 -18.58 1.32 -3.45
N THR A 14 -19.45 1.81 -4.30
CA THR A 14 -20.78 1.22 -4.48
C THR A 14 -20.85 0.62 -5.88
N LEU A 15 -21.27 -0.65 -5.95
CA LEU A 15 -21.48 -1.34 -7.19
C LEU A 15 -22.94 -1.78 -7.24
N GLY A 16 -23.75 -1.05 -8.01
CA GLY A 16 -25.19 -1.25 -7.96
C GLY A 16 -25.74 -0.86 -6.61
N ASN A 17 -26.41 -1.76 -5.90
CA ASN A 17 -26.95 -1.54 -4.57
C ASN A 17 -26.02 -2.07 -3.46
N GLU A 18 -24.86 -2.56 -3.81
CA GLU A 18 -23.93 -3.15 -2.84
C GLU A 18 -22.79 -2.20 -2.52
N SER A 19 -22.49 -2.08 -1.24
CA SER A 19 -21.28 -1.38 -0.78
C SER A 19 -20.14 -2.37 -0.74
N ARG A 20 -19.01 -1.99 -1.31
CA ARG A 20 -17.81 -2.84 -1.34
C ARG A 20 -16.61 -2.07 -0.80
N VAL A 21 -15.66 -2.83 -0.31
CA VAL A 21 -14.42 -2.27 0.24
C VAL A 21 -13.25 -2.91 -0.48
N SER A 22 -12.29 -2.10 -0.88
CA SER A 22 -11.05 -2.57 -1.47
C SER A 22 -9.88 -1.95 -0.74
N TYR A 23 -8.75 -2.64 -0.74
CA TYR A 23 -7.55 -2.19 -0.05
C TYR A 23 -6.39 -2.09 -1.02
N GLY A 24 -5.55 -1.10 -0.79
CA GLY A 24 -4.35 -0.90 -1.56
C GLY A 24 -3.18 -0.54 -0.66
N ILE A 25 -2.06 -0.16 -1.27
CA ILE A 25 -0.84 0.21 -0.57
C ILE A 25 -0.45 1.63 -0.96
N ALA A 26 -0.06 2.42 0.03
CA ALA A 26 0.56 3.72 -0.20
C ALA A 26 1.93 3.73 0.46
N ALA A 27 2.90 4.32 -0.22
CA ALA A 27 4.25 4.49 0.29
C ALA A 27 4.48 5.96 0.56
N PHE A 28 4.92 6.27 1.78
CA PHE A 28 5.17 7.63 2.23
C PHE A 28 6.66 7.84 2.43
N SER A 29 7.19 8.93 1.91
CA SER A 29 8.57 9.32 2.19
C SER A 29 8.68 9.83 3.62
N ASP A 30 9.92 9.89 4.11
CA ASP A 30 10.19 10.52 5.40
C ASP A 30 9.67 11.95 5.43
N VAL A 31 9.49 12.44 6.65
CA VAL A 31 9.05 13.81 6.89
C VAL A 31 10.01 14.78 6.19
N THR A 32 9.45 15.68 5.39
CA THR A 32 10.21 16.71 4.70
C THR A 32 10.57 17.84 5.67
N GLU A 33 11.32 18.84 5.16
CA GLU A 33 11.66 20.04 5.94
C GLU A 33 10.43 20.73 6.49
N ASN A 34 9.29 20.60 5.84
CA ASN A 34 8.04 21.19 6.28
C ASN A 34 7.31 20.34 7.32
N GLY A 35 7.88 19.21 7.71
CA GLY A 35 7.26 18.33 8.68
C GLY A 35 6.14 17.47 8.11
N THR A 36 6.02 17.37 6.80
CA THR A 36 4.94 16.65 6.13
C THR A 36 5.49 15.48 5.33
N ALA A 37 4.94 14.30 5.55
CA ALA A 37 5.25 13.14 4.73
C ALA A 37 4.54 13.25 3.38
N THR A 38 5.18 12.75 2.34
CA THR A 38 4.65 12.82 0.98
C THR A 38 4.43 11.42 0.44
N ILE A 39 3.29 11.20 -0.24
CA ILE A 39 3.04 9.94 -0.93
C ILE A 39 3.96 9.87 -2.14
N VAL A 40 4.82 8.86 -2.20
CA VAL A 40 5.77 8.70 -3.31
C VAL A 40 5.34 7.60 -4.27
N ALA A 41 4.46 6.71 -3.84
CA ALA A 41 3.91 5.67 -4.70
C ALA A 41 2.62 5.16 -4.06
N SER A 42 1.70 4.69 -4.89
CA SER A 42 0.49 4.04 -4.39
C SER A 42 -0.05 3.09 -5.44
N ILE A 43 -0.65 2.01 -4.97
CA ILE A 43 -1.36 1.05 -5.83
C ILE A 43 -2.70 0.79 -5.16
N HIS A 44 -3.77 1.10 -5.88
CA HIS A 44 -5.13 1.00 -5.35
C HIS A 44 -5.79 -0.29 -5.80
N ASP A 45 -6.84 -0.67 -5.08
CA ASP A 45 -7.72 -1.77 -5.49
C ASP A 45 -6.98 -3.08 -5.71
N ILE A 46 -6.15 -3.46 -4.73
CA ILE A 46 -5.35 -4.68 -4.82
C ILE A 46 -6.17 -5.89 -4.42
N THR A 47 -6.86 -5.80 -3.29
CA THR A 47 -7.59 -6.96 -2.74
C THR A 47 -8.68 -6.49 -1.78
N SER A 48 -9.67 -7.35 -1.57
CA SER A 48 -10.67 -7.14 -0.52
C SER A 48 -10.25 -7.77 0.80
N ASN A 49 -9.13 -8.48 0.83
CA ASN A 49 -8.63 -9.17 2.04
C ASN A 49 -7.62 -8.30 2.76
N LYS A 50 -8.10 -7.53 3.73
CA LYS A 50 -7.27 -6.62 4.52
C LYS A 50 -6.17 -7.35 5.28
N GLU A 51 -6.49 -8.52 5.83
CA GLU A 51 -5.56 -9.26 6.66
C GLU A 51 -4.33 -9.71 5.87
N ASP A 52 -4.56 -10.28 4.69
CA ASP A 52 -3.47 -10.72 3.83
C ASP A 52 -2.60 -9.55 3.38
N LEU A 53 -3.24 -8.46 2.99
CA LEU A 53 -2.52 -7.28 2.55
C LEU A 53 -1.73 -6.66 3.70
N GLY A 54 -2.29 -6.68 4.90
CA GLY A 54 -1.60 -6.20 6.09
C GLY A 54 -0.31 -6.93 6.35
N LYS A 55 -0.29 -8.26 6.15
CA LYS A 55 0.93 -9.05 6.29
C LYS A 55 1.98 -8.64 5.27
N LEU A 56 1.56 -8.39 4.04
CA LEU A 56 2.47 -7.94 3.00
C LEU A 56 3.07 -6.57 3.35
N ILE A 57 2.24 -5.67 3.85
CA ILE A 57 2.69 -4.34 4.24
C ILE A 57 3.69 -4.42 5.40
N ASP A 58 3.43 -5.27 6.38
CA ASP A 58 4.36 -5.49 7.49
C ASP A 58 5.72 -5.96 6.98
N ASP A 59 5.73 -6.89 6.01
CA ASP A 59 6.96 -7.36 5.41
C ASP A 59 7.69 -6.24 4.66
N CYS A 60 6.96 -5.42 3.91
CA CYS A 60 7.55 -4.31 3.19
C CYS A 60 8.24 -3.33 4.15
N ASN A 61 7.59 -3.03 5.27
CA ASN A 61 8.17 -2.14 6.26
C ASN A 61 9.35 -2.75 6.99
N ARG A 62 9.23 -4.02 7.35
CA ARG A 62 10.29 -4.74 8.07
C ARG A 62 11.57 -4.84 7.22
N LEU A 63 11.40 -5.11 5.94
CA LEU A 63 12.52 -5.28 5.01
C LEU A 63 12.98 -3.97 4.38
N LYS A 64 12.27 -2.87 4.65
CA LYS A 64 12.57 -1.54 4.11
C LYS A 64 12.70 -1.57 2.59
N LEU A 65 11.73 -2.20 1.94
CA LEU A 65 11.76 -2.36 0.50
C LEU A 65 11.67 -1.02 -0.23
N SER A 66 12.35 -0.93 -1.37
CA SER A 66 12.28 0.25 -2.23
C SER A 66 10.98 0.27 -3.02
N THR A 67 10.46 1.46 -3.28
CA THR A 67 9.24 1.63 -4.08
C THR A 67 9.42 1.13 -5.52
N VAL A 68 10.66 1.04 -5.98
CA VAL A 68 10.96 0.46 -7.31
C VAL A 68 10.45 -0.97 -7.42
N HIS A 69 10.45 -1.70 -6.32
CA HIS A 69 10.02 -3.10 -6.30
C HIS A 69 8.53 -3.26 -6.01
N LEU A 70 7.83 -2.19 -5.68
CA LEU A 70 6.44 -2.29 -5.25
C LEU A 70 5.52 -2.94 -6.29
N PRO A 71 5.57 -2.57 -7.58
CA PRO A 71 4.69 -3.21 -8.57
C PRO A 71 4.93 -4.72 -8.66
N ASN A 72 6.19 -5.15 -8.60
CA ASN A 72 6.52 -6.57 -8.67
C ASN A 72 6.03 -7.32 -7.44
N ILE A 73 6.14 -6.70 -6.27
CA ILE A 73 5.69 -7.29 -5.01
C ILE A 73 4.18 -7.51 -5.04
N VAL A 74 3.44 -6.51 -5.53
CA VAL A 74 1.99 -6.60 -5.63
C VAL A 74 1.59 -7.65 -6.67
N GLU A 75 2.30 -7.71 -7.78
CA GLU A 75 2.04 -8.71 -8.81
C GLU A 75 2.23 -10.12 -8.26
N ASP A 76 3.31 -10.34 -7.50
CA ASP A 76 3.54 -11.63 -6.86
C ASP A 76 2.45 -11.96 -5.86
N PHE A 77 2.01 -10.98 -5.09
CA PHE A 77 0.92 -11.16 -4.12
C PHE A 77 -0.36 -11.61 -4.83
N LEU A 78 -0.69 -11.00 -5.96
CA LEU A 78 -1.91 -11.32 -6.70
C LEU A 78 -1.82 -12.68 -7.40
N SER A 79 -0.62 -13.17 -7.65
CA SER A 79 -0.40 -14.44 -8.34
C SER A 79 -0.46 -15.66 -7.41
N ASN A 80 -0.46 -15.42 -6.14
CA ASN A 80 -0.50 -16.51 -5.14
C ASN A 80 -1.92 -16.90 -4.76
#